data_b27d7038eee1bf61a078a322c0e99e7c
#
_entry.id   b27d7038eee1bf61a078a322c0e99e7c
#
_cell.length_a   1.000
_cell.length_b   1.000
_cell.length_c   1.000
_cell.angle_alpha   90.00
_cell.angle_beta   90.00
_cell.angle_gamma   90.00
#
_symmetry.space_group_name_H-M   'P 1'
#
loop_
_entity.id
_entity.type
_entity.pdbx_description
1 polymer ?
#
loop_
_entity_poly.entity_id
_entity_poly.type
_entity_poly.pdbx_seq_one_letter_code
_entity_poly.pdbx_strand_id
1 'polypeptide(L)'
;MFDVFRLSCLDYLIWLRSGKDAALGLNCNQATVSRNAKSVAEFLDLDPCKLEGEWSLSGDLSLLNAERKVHQLYRWAYGKSMRIDAVYGVGSDYLNELRQPWVCGPSNFLNVSYPLALLRESILDAWLGCYPDVPVDDDEFVVINLTRYPSVFLVDQQHPLLQRKVELKLDDLQDFPVLSLPDGAFPKICLLY
;
A
#
# COMPACT_ATOMS: atom_id res chain seq x y z
N MET A 1 -8.70 21.10 15.64
CA MET A 1 -7.63 20.83 14.64
C MET A 1 -6.43 20.29 15.36
N PHE A 2 -5.96 19.12 14.96
CA PHE A 2 -4.72 18.55 15.48
C PHE A 2 -3.51 19.20 14.80
N ASP A 3 -2.38 19.25 15.52
CA ASP A 3 -1.13 19.57 14.84
C ASP A 3 -0.73 18.42 13.89
N VAL A 4 0.06 18.77 12.86
CA VAL A 4 0.49 17.82 11.83
C VAL A 4 1.21 16.61 12.41
N PHE A 5 1.97 16.80 13.48
CA PHE A 5 2.75 15.73 14.09
C PHE A 5 1.88 14.70 14.82
N ARG A 6 0.86 15.15 15.58
CA ARG A 6 -0.01 14.22 16.33
C ARG A 6 -0.82 13.34 15.41
N LEU A 7 -1.44 13.93 14.37
CA LEU A 7 -2.18 13.15 13.38
C LEU A 7 -1.26 12.22 12.60
N SER A 8 -0.05 12.67 12.26
CA SER A 8 0.95 11.82 11.61
C SER A 8 1.34 10.61 12.47
N CYS A 9 1.36 10.72 13.80
CA CYS A 9 1.63 9.57 14.66
C CYS A 9 0.58 8.47 14.49
N LEU A 10 -0.70 8.82 14.42
CA LEU A 10 -1.78 7.87 14.16
C LEU A 10 -1.70 7.29 12.74
N ASP A 11 -1.57 8.15 11.74
CA ASP A 11 -1.51 7.75 10.34
C ASP A 11 -0.33 6.83 10.02
N TYR A 12 0.88 7.14 10.55
CA TYR A 12 2.06 6.30 10.36
C TYR A 12 1.92 4.94 11.07
N LEU A 13 1.25 4.91 12.24
CA LEU A 13 0.99 3.66 12.92
C LEU A 13 0.06 2.75 12.10
N ILE A 14 -0.98 3.32 11.52
CA ILE A 14 -1.91 2.61 10.62
C ILE A 14 -1.15 2.18 9.35
N TRP A 15 -0.52 3.08 8.66
CA TRP A 15 0.18 2.82 7.41
C TRP A 15 1.29 1.79 7.53
N LEU A 16 2.25 2.01 8.45
CA LEU A 16 3.44 1.18 8.59
C LEU A 16 3.19 -0.08 9.44
N ARG A 17 2.03 -0.17 10.12
CA ARG A 17 1.61 -1.31 10.96
C ARG A 17 2.58 -1.63 12.11
N SER A 18 3.57 -0.79 12.32
CA SER A 18 4.68 -0.94 13.25
C SER A 18 4.94 0.36 13.99
N GLY A 19 4.84 0.33 15.31
CA GLY A 19 5.18 1.49 16.15
C GLY A 19 6.66 1.86 16.09
N LYS A 20 7.55 0.88 15.82
CA LYS A 20 8.99 1.11 15.63
C LYS A 20 9.25 1.87 14.32
N ASP A 21 8.63 1.43 13.22
CA ASP A 21 8.85 2.05 11.91
C ASP A 21 8.18 3.41 11.83
N ALA A 22 7.00 3.58 12.46
CA ALA A 22 6.38 4.88 12.63
C ALA A 22 7.27 5.86 13.41
N ALA A 23 7.89 5.40 14.50
CA ALA A 23 8.82 6.21 15.29
C ALA A 23 10.07 6.61 14.49
N LEU A 24 10.62 5.68 13.70
CA LEU A 24 11.74 5.94 12.82
C LEU A 24 11.36 6.98 11.75
N GLY A 25 10.24 6.79 11.07
CA GLY A 25 9.78 7.71 10.02
C GLY A 25 9.44 9.12 10.52
N LEU A 26 9.03 9.24 11.79
CA LEU A 26 8.72 10.51 12.44
C LEU A 26 9.89 11.09 13.26
N ASN A 27 11.06 10.45 13.24
CA ASN A 27 12.24 10.83 14.01
C ASN A 27 11.93 11.06 15.51
N CYS A 28 11.21 10.13 16.13
CA CYS A 28 10.84 10.18 17.54
C CYS A 28 10.92 8.78 18.18
N ASN A 29 10.54 8.65 19.45
CA ASN A 29 10.46 7.33 20.08
C ASN A 29 9.07 6.71 19.96
N GLN A 30 8.99 5.38 20.03
CA GLN A 30 7.74 4.62 19.91
C GLN A 30 6.68 5.02 20.96
N ALA A 31 7.10 5.37 22.19
CA ALA A 31 6.18 5.80 23.22
C ALA A 31 5.50 7.14 22.87
N THR A 32 6.22 8.03 22.16
CA THR A 32 5.66 9.28 21.63
C THR A 32 4.61 9.01 20.56
N VAL A 33 4.91 8.10 19.62
CA VAL A 33 3.93 7.69 18.59
C VAL A 33 2.67 7.13 19.24
N SER A 34 2.82 6.15 20.12
CA SER A 34 1.69 5.48 20.80
C SER A 34 0.83 6.47 21.60
N ARG A 35 1.46 7.38 22.34
CA ARG A 35 0.75 8.38 23.15
C ARG A 35 -0.04 9.36 22.29
N ASN A 36 0.56 9.88 21.23
CA ASN A 36 -0.10 10.82 20.33
C ASN A 36 -1.22 10.15 19.52
N ALA A 37 -0.99 8.97 18.98
CA ALA A 37 -2.01 8.19 18.28
C ALA A 37 -3.23 7.91 19.18
N LYS A 38 -2.98 7.46 20.41
CA LYS A 38 -4.03 7.24 21.42
C LYS A 38 -4.78 8.52 21.74
N SER A 39 -4.07 9.64 21.94
CA SER A 39 -4.70 10.94 22.24
C SER A 39 -5.62 11.44 21.11
N VAL A 40 -5.26 11.18 19.83
CA VAL A 40 -6.12 11.52 18.68
C VAL A 40 -7.36 10.64 18.67
N ALA A 41 -7.21 9.33 18.86
CA ALA A 41 -8.32 8.40 18.87
C ALA A 41 -9.30 8.71 20.02
N GLU A 42 -8.80 8.90 21.23
CA GLU A 42 -9.64 9.26 22.42
C GLU A 42 -10.38 10.60 22.22
N PHE A 43 -9.73 11.60 21.63
CA PHE A 43 -10.38 12.91 21.41
C PHE A 43 -11.53 12.81 20.40
N LEU A 44 -11.45 11.90 19.43
CA LEU A 44 -12.46 11.70 18.39
C LEU A 44 -13.45 10.56 18.74
N ASP A 45 -13.37 9.99 19.95
CA ASP A 45 -14.19 8.86 20.38
C ASP A 45 -14.08 7.66 19.42
N LEU A 46 -12.84 7.34 19.04
CA LEU A 46 -12.52 6.23 18.13
C LEU A 46 -11.80 5.11 18.88
N ASP A 47 -12.15 3.87 18.54
CA ASP A 47 -11.53 2.68 19.11
C ASP A 47 -10.50 2.08 18.15
N PRO A 48 -9.18 2.16 18.45
CA PRO A 48 -8.16 1.47 17.68
C PRO A 48 -8.30 -0.05 17.87
N CYS A 49 -8.37 -0.77 16.76
CA CYS A 49 -8.35 -2.23 16.74
C CYS A 49 -7.25 -2.74 15.81
N LYS A 50 -6.79 -3.94 16.06
CA LYS A 50 -5.81 -4.62 15.22
C LYS A 50 -6.38 -5.96 14.79
N LEU A 51 -6.62 -6.11 13.48
CA LEU A 51 -7.13 -7.33 12.87
C LEU A 51 -6.10 -7.81 11.85
N GLU A 52 -5.72 -9.10 11.94
CA GLU A 52 -4.78 -9.74 11.00
C GLU A 52 -3.45 -8.97 10.78
N GLY A 53 -3.01 -8.25 11.81
CA GLY A 53 -1.79 -7.46 11.74
C GLY A 53 -1.97 -6.02 11.26
N GLU A 54 -3.14 -5.67 10.73
CA GLU A 54 -3.48 -4.34 10.25
C GLU A 54 -4.17 -3.52 11.34
N TRP A 55 -3.81 -2.25 11.44
CA TRP A 55 -4.48 -1.31 12.33
C TRP A 55 -5.68 -0.69 11.63
N SER A 56 -6.79 -0.64 12.33
CA SER A 56 -8.01 0.05 11.91
C SER A 56 -8.62 0.82 13.07
N LEU A 57 -9.56 1.68 12.76
CA LEU A 57 -10.32 2.47 13.72
C LEU A 57 -11.80 2.16 13.54
N SER A 58 -12.52 1.99 14.63
CA SER A 58 -13.98 1.92 14.65
C SER A 58 -14.57 3.18 15.29
N GLY A 59 -15.77 3.57 14.84
CA GLY A 59 -16.45 4.79 15.23
C GLY A 59 -16.80 5.67 14.04
N ASP A 60 -17.21 6.92 14.28
CA ASP A 60 -17.46 7.90 13.22
C ASP A 60 -16.15 8.56 12.76
N LEU A 61 -15.65 8.15 11.61
CA LEU A 61 -14.41 8.64 11.03
C LEU A 61 -14.55 9.98 10.29
N SER A 62 -15.73 10.58 10.24
CA SER A 62 -16.01 11.78 9.42
C SER A 62 -15.09 12.94 9.75
N LEU A 63 -14.92 13.26 11.05
CA LEU A 63 -14.03 14.34 11.49
C LEU A 63 -12.57 14.00 11.23
N LEU A 64 -12.15 12.77 11.51
CA LEU A 64 -10.79 12.32 11.26
C LEU A 64 -10.43 12.43 9.77
N ASN A 65 -11.31 11.97 8.89
CA ASN A 65 -11.08 12.02 7.45
C ASN A 65 -11.08 13.46 6.90
N ALA A 66 -11.90 14.34 7.44
CA ALA A 66 -11.85 15.77 7.11
C ALA A 66 -10.49 16.39 7.51
N GLU A 67 -10.00 16.10 8.71
CA GLU A 67 -8.70 16.56 9.21
C GLU A 67 -7.54 16.00 8.36
N ARG A 68 -7.57 14.70 8.02
CA ARG A 68 -6.61 14.06 7.11
C ARG A 68 -6.59 14.73 5.74
N LYS A 69 -7.77 15.08 5.20
CA LYS A 69 -7.86 15.78 3.92
C LYS A 69 -7.20 17.14 3.95
N VAL A 70 -7.39 17.92 5.02
CA VAL A 70 -6.69 19.19 5.22
C VAL A 70 -5.18 18.99 5.26
N HIS A 71 -4.71 17.97 6.00
CA HIS A 71 -3.28 17.66 6.09
C HIS A 71 -2.69 17.16 4.77
N GLN A 72 -3.46 16.41 3.97
CA GLN A 72 -3.07 16.00 2.63
C GLN A 72 -2.90 17.21 1.70
N LEU A 73 -3.87 18.12 1.69
CA LEU A 73 -3.79 19.37 0.92
C LEU A 73 -2.58 20.21 1.34
N TYR A 74 -2.27 20.26 2.64
CA TYR A 74 -1.08 20.91 3.14
C TYR A 74 0.21 20.28 2.59
N ARG A 75 0.31 18.93 2.61
CA ARG A 75 1.46 18.23 2.03
C ARG A 75 1.64 18.56 0.55
N TRP A 76 0.56 18.59 -0.22
CA TRP A 76 0.59 18.90 -1.65
C TRP A 76 0.95 20.36 -1.92
N ALA A 77 0.32 21.28 -1.21
CA ALA A 77 0.54 22.72 -1.43
C ALA A 77 1.98 23.15 -1.12
N TYR A 78 2.62 22.52 -0.15
CA TYR A 78 3.97 22.89 0.30
C TYR A 78 5.04 21.87 -0.11
N GLY A 79 4.69 20.81 -0.80
CA GLY A 79 5.63 19.76 -1.23
C GLY A 79 6.41 19.16 -0.07
N LYS A 80 5.73 18.83 1.04
CA LYS A 80 6.39 18.33 2.25
C LYS A 80 5.83 16.99 2.70
N SER A 81 6.73 16.03 2.92
CA SER A 81 6.40 14.73 3.52
C SER A 81 5.24 14.01 2.79
N MET A 82 5.21 14.07 1.46
CA MET A 82 4.27 13.30 0.65
C MET A 82 4.54 11.81 0.84
N ARG A 83 3.48 11.02 0.98
CA ARG A 83 3.56 9.61 1.39
C ARG A 83 3.24 8.71 0.21
N ILE A 84 4.17 7.81 -0.10
CA ILE A 84 4.02 6.82 -1.17
C ILE A 84 4.36 5.43 -0.65
N ASP A 85 3.62 4.45 -1.10
CA ASP A 85 3.93 3.04 -0.88
C ASP A 85 3.76 2.26 -2.18
N ALA A 86 4.16 0.99 -2.18
CA ALA A 86 4.09 0.13 -3.35
C ALA A 86 3.64 -1.28 -2.99
N VAL A 87 3.14 -1.97 -3.99
CA VAL A 87 2.90 -3.40 -3.93
C VAL A 87 4.22 -4.15 -3.73
N TYR A 88 4.17 -5.26 -3.01
CA TYR A 88 5.32 -6.14 -2.81
C TYR A 88 5.97 -6.54 -4.15
N GLY A 89 7.30 -6.55 -4.16
CA GLY A 89 8.10 -6.95 -5.33
C GLY A 89 8.37 -5.85 -6.36
N VAL A 90 7.61 -4.74 -6.35
CA VAL A 90 7.80 -3.62 -7.29
C VAL A 90 8.43 -2.41 -6.62
N GLY A 91 8.13 -2.22 -5.35
CA GLY A 91 8.51 -1.00 -4.63
C GLY A 91 10.00 -0.73 -4.57
N SER A 92 10.82 -1.75 -4.37
CA SER A 92 12.28 -1.60 -4.25
C SER A 92 12.90 -0.94 -5.48
N ASP A 93 12.41 -1.25 -6.67
CA ASP A 93 12.99 -0.76 -7.92
C ASP A 93 12.66 0.70 -8.20
N TYR A 94 11.53 1.18 -7.69
CA TYR A 94 11.05 2.53 -7.96
C TYR A 94 11.19 3.46 -6.75
N LEU A 95 10.85 2.99 -5.54
CA LEU A 95 10.81 3.86 -4.37
C LEU A 95 12.21 4.20 -3.84
N ASN A 96 13.19 3.31 -4.03
CA ASN A 96 14.57 3.55 -3.56
C ASN A 96 15.24 4.76 -4.22
N GLU A 97 14.80 5.13 -5.42
CA GLU A 97 15.34 6.29 -6.14
C GLU A 97 14.64 7.60 -5.81
N LEU A 98 13.47 7.51 -5.17
CA LEU A 98 12.72 8.71 -4.81
C LEU A 98 13.45 9.52 -3.74
N ARG A 99 13.41 10.83 -3.91
CA ARG A 99 13.98 11.81 -2.99
C ARG A 99 12.87 12.67 -2.40
N GLN A 100 13.22 13.51 -1.44
CA GLN A 100 12.26 14.49 -0.94
C GLN A 100 11.54 15.20 -2.09
N PRO A 101 10.26 15.45 -1.94
CA PRO A 101 9.47 15.44 -0.69
C PRO A 101 8.84 14.10 -0.30
N TRP A 102 9.17 12.98 -0.98
CA TRP A 102 8.53 11.70 -0.75
C TRP A 102 9.05 10.98 0.49
N VAL A 103 8.12 10.46 1.27
CA VAL A 103 8.35 9.48 2.33
C VAL A 103 7.84 8.14 1.82
N CYS A 104 8.76 7.19 1.68
CA CYS A 104 8.47 5.89 1.10
C CYS A 104 8.11 4.87 2.17
N GLY A 105 7.06 4.08 1.91
CA GLY A 105 6.66 2.95 2.73
C GLY A 105 7.51 1.70 2.51
N PRO A 106 7.22 0.62 3.25
CA PRO A 106 8.02 -0.59 3.25
C PRO A 106 7.80 -1.49 2.02
N SER A 107 6.87 -1.16 1.13
CA SER A 107 6.53 -1.94 -0.09
C SER A 107 6.22 -3.41 0.21
N ASN A 108 5.44 -3.65 1.25
CA ASN A 108 5.14 -5.00 1.74
C ASN A 108 3.64 -5.35 1.71
N PHE A 109 2.84 -4.60 0.95
CA PHE A 109 1.44 -4.93 0.73
C PHE A 109 1.31 -6.07 -0.27
N LEU A 110 0.65 -7.14 0.15
CA LEU A 110 0.30 -8.28 -0.71
C LEU A 110 -1.12 -8.15 -1.28
N ASN A 111 -1.99 -7.38 -0.63
CA ASN A 111 -3.35 -7.10 -1.08
C ASN A 111 -3.46 -5.69 -1.66
N VAL A 112 -4.54 -5.45 -2.38
CA VAL A 112 -4.83 -4.16 -3.04
C VAL A 112 -5.80 -3.32 -2.20
N SER A 113 -6.67 -3.95 -1.44
CA SER A 113 -7.75 -3.27 -0.70
C SER A 113 -7.21 -2.33 0.37
N TYR A 114 -6.19 -2.74 1.10
CA TYR A 114 -5.63 -1.93 2.18
C TYR A 114 -4.96 -0.63 1.70
N PRO A 115 -4.00 -0.66 0.73
CA PRO A 115 -3.43 0.59 0.21
C PRO A 115 -4.47 1.50 -0.44
N LEU A 116 -5.51 0.96 -1.10
CA LEU A 116 -6.60 1.78 -1.62
C LEU A 116 -7.41 2.45 -0.51
N ALA A 117 -7.66 1.74 0.61
CA ALA A 117 -8.27 2.37 1.79
C ALA A 117 -7.41 3.50 2.34
N LEU A 118 -6.09 3.31 2.45
CA LEU A 118 -5.17 4.36 2.90
C LEU A 118 -5.17 5.60 1.98
N LEU A 119 -5.33 5.41 0.67
CA LEU A 119 -5.50 6.52 -0.29
C LEU A 119 -6.83 7.26 -0.06
N ARG A 120 -7.96 6.51 0.07
CA ARG A 120 -9.29 7.10 0.35
C ARG A 120 -9.30 7.91 1.63
N GLU A 121 -8.65 7.40 2.65
CA GLU A 121 -8.52 8.05 3.95
C GLU A 121 -7.47 9.18 3.97
N SER A 122 -6.85 9.51 2.84
CA SER A 122 -5.81 10.55 2.73
C SER A 122 -4.58 10.31 3.62
N ILE A 123 -4.36 9.08 4.04
CA ILE A 123 -3.15 8.64 4.76
C ILE A 123 -1.98 8.53 3.78
N LEU A 124 -2.20 7.94 2.59
CA LEU A 124 -1.25 7.94 1.48
C LEU A 124 -1.61 9.02 0.45
N ASP A 125 -0.59 9.51 -0.24
CA ASP A 125 -0.73 10.46 -1.35
C ASP A 125 -0.60 9.77 -2.70
N ALA A 126 0.10 8.64 -2.77
CA ALA A 126 0.26 7.81 -3.95
C ALA A 126 0.52 6.34 -3.58
N TRP A 127 0.14 5.45 -4.47
CA TRP A 127 0.47 4.04 -4.37
C TRP A 127 0.90 3.49 -5.73
N LEU A 128 2.01 2.74 -5.75
CA LEU A 128 2.53 2.11 -6.93
C LEU A 128 2.04 0.65 -6.97
N GLY A 129 1.08 0.41 -7.83
CA GLY A 129 0.47 -0.91 -8.03
C GLY A 129 0.83 -1.54 -9.37
N CYS A 130 0.46 -2.80 -9.56
CA CYS A 130 0.64 -3.53 -10.80
C CYS A 130 -0.71 -3.78 -11.48
N TYR A 131 -0.73 -3.70 -12.80
CA TYR A 131 -1.86 -4.20 -13.58
C TYR A 131 -1.93 -5.74 -13.47
N PRO A 132 -3.11 -6.37 -13.42
CA PRO A 132 -4.46 -5.79 -13.57
C PRO A 132 -5.13 -5.33 -12.26
N ASP A 133 -4.45 -5.38 -11.13
CA ASP A 133 -5.05 -5.13 -9.82
C ASP A 133 -5.30 -3.65 -9.51
N VAL A 134 -4.70 -2.72 -10.28
CA VAL A 134 -4.98 -1.29 -10.13
C VAL A 134 -6.41 -0.92 -10.53
N PRO A 135 -7.07 0.01 -9.84
CA PRO A 135 -8.47 0.38 -10.07
C PRO A 135 -8.60 1.37 -11.26
N VAL A 136 -8.41 0.89 -12.48
CA VAL A 136 -8.45 1.75 -13.70
C VAL A 136 -9.82 2.31 -14.03
N ASP A 137 -10.88 1.68 -13.54
CA ASP A 137 -12.28 2.06 -13.79
C ASP A 137 -12.95 2.70 -12.54
N ASP A 138 -12.16 3.14 -11.58
CA ASP A 138 -12.65 3.74 -10.33
C ASP A 138 -12.48 5.27 -10.38
N ASP A 139 -13.57 6.01 -10.39
CA ASP A 139 -13.59 7.48 -10.50
C ASP A 139 -12.94 8.19 -9.28
N GLU A 140 -12.70 7.47 -8.17
CA GLU A 140 -12.02 8.03 -6.99
C GLU A 140 -10.52 8.19 -7.19
N PHE A 141 -9.93 7.48 -8.18
CA PHE A 141 -8.48 7.45 -8.39
C PHE A 141 -8.06 7.90 -9.79
N VAL A 142 -6.94 8.59 -9.85
CA VAL A 142 -6.25 8.85 -11.11
C VAL A 142 -5.14 7.81 -11.28
N VAL A 143 -5.24 6.98 -12.30
CA VAL A 143 -4.23 5.95 -12.61
C VAL A 143 -3.30 6.45 -13.71
N ILE A 144 -2.00 6.47 -13.42
CA ILE A 144 -0.94 6.90 -14.36
C ILE A 144 -0.08 5.70 -14.69
N ASN A 145 -0.02 5.30 -15.95
CA ASN A 145 0.88 4.26 -16.42
C ASN A 145 2.32 4.80 -16.50
N LEU A 146 3.21 4.29 -15.65
CA LEU A 146 4.62 4.66 -15.64
C LEU A 146 5.42 3.87 -16.67
N THR A 147 5.17 2.56 -16.76
CA THR A 147 5.93 1.65 -17.63
C THR A 147 5.16 0.35 -17.87
N ARG A 148 5.64 -0.43 -18.83
CA ARG A 148 5.18 -1.80 -19.10
C ARG A 148 6.39 -2.70 -19.21
N TYR A 149 6.41 -3.77 -18.38
CA TYR A 149 7.42 -4.81 -18.48
C TYR A 149 6.84 -6.07 -19.11
N PRO A 150 7.55 -6.72 -20.02
CA PRO A 150 7.16 -8.03 -20.49
C PRO A 150 7.29 -9.04 -19.33
N SER A 151 6.27 -9.85 -19.16
CA SER A 151 6.35 -11.01 -18.26
C SER A 151 7.00 -12.17 -19.03
N VAL A 152 7.90 -12.89 -18.37
CA VAL A 152 8.56 -14.07 -18.92
C VAL A 152 8.41 -15.25 -17.98
N PHE A 153 8.24 -16.44 -18.53
CA PHE A 153 8.30 -17.67 -17.78
C PHE A 153 9.74 -18.19 -17.70
N LEU A 154 10.21 -18.39 -16.47
CA LEU A 154 11.47 -19.09 -16.23
C LEU A 154 11.17 -20.53 -15.89
N VAL A 155 11.70 -21.46 -16.66
CA VAL A 155 11.55 -22.90 -16.46
C VAL A 155 12.90 -23.57 -16.49
N ASP A 156 13.01 -24.78 -15.90
CA ASP A 156 14.19 -25.62 -16.02
C ASP A 156 14.47 -25.95 -17.49
N GLN A 157 15.75 -26.13 -17.83
CA GLN A 157 16.17 -26.45 -19.22
C GLN A 157 15.55 -27.75 -19.76
N GLN A 158 15.14 -28.67 -18.88
CA GLN A 158 14.49 -29.92 -19.23
C GLN A 158 12.96 -29.87 -19.12
N HIS A 159 12.39 -28.69 -18.84
CA HIS A 159 10.96 -28.56 -18.62
C HIS A 159 10.15 -28.99 -19.86
N PRO A 160 9.07 -29.79 -19.70
CA PRO A 160 8.29 -30.32 -20.82
C PRO A 160 7.71 -29.24 -21.76
N LEU A 161 7.42 -28.04 -21.24
CA LEU A 161 6.96 -26.90 -22.07
C LEU A 161 7.95 -26.54 -23.19
N LEU A 162 9.27 -26.71 -22.96
CA LEU A 162 10.29 -26.41 -23.97
C LEU A 162 10.31 -27.41 -25.11
N GLN A 163 9.70 -28.58 -24.97
CA GLN A 163 9.60 -29.60 -26.02
C GLN A 163 8.40 -29.37 -26.95
N ARG A 164 7.48 -28.46 -26.59
CA ARG A 164 6.36 -28.10 -27.46
C ARG A 164 6.86 -27.26 -28.64
N LYS A 165 6.54 -27.69 -29.87
CA LYS A 165 6.95 -27.04 -31.12
C LYS A 165 6.00 -25.93 -31.58
N VAL A 166 5.03 -25.56 -30.73
CA VAL A 166 4.01 -24.54 -31.01
C VAL A 166 4.18 -23.38 -30.04
N GLU A 167 3.65 -22.23 -30.41
CA GLU A 167 3.61 -21.08 -29.52
C GLU A 167 2.84 -21.40 -28.25
N LEU A 168 3.46 -21.13 -27.10
CA LEU A 168 2.87 -21.41 -25.80
C LEU A 168 1.71 -20.47 -25.51
N LYS A 169 0.61 -21.03 -25.00
CA LYS A 169 -0.56 -20.30 -24.54
C LYS A 169 -0.71 -20.45 -23.02
N LEU A 170 -1.44 -19.53 -22.40
CA LEU A 170 -1.71 -19.61 -20.95
C LEU A 170 -2.37 -20.95 -20.55
N ASP A 171 -3.27 -21.47 -21.39
CA ASP A 171 -3.93 -22.76 -21.15
C ASP A 171 -2.95 -23.94 -21.05
N ASP A 172 -1.79 -23.84 -21.68
CA ASP A 172 -0.76 -24.88 -21.60
C ASP A 172 -0.13 -25.00 -20.18
N LEU A 173 -0.32 -23.98 -19.35
CA LEU A 173 0.15 -23.98 -17.97
C LEU A 173 -0.76 -24.78 -17.03
N GLN A 174 -2.03 -24.98 -17.40
CA GLN A 174 -3.00 -25.73 -16.59
C GLN A 174 -2.61 -27.20 -16.39
N ASP A 175 -1.75 -27.74 -17.26
CA ASP A 175 -1.20 -29.09 -17.13
C ASP A 175 -0.19 -29.23 -15.98
N PHE A 176 0.20 -28.13 -15.33
CA PHE A 176 1.25 -28.10 -14.31
C PHE A 176 0.68 -27.64 -12.96
N PRO A 177 1.28 -28.10 -11.85
CA PRO A 177 0.88 -27.64 -10.52
C PRO A 177 1.04 -26.13 -10.39
N VAL A 178 -0.01 -25.46 -9.93
CA VAL A 178 0.02 -24.02 -9.64
C VAL A 178 0.33 -23.81 -8.16
N LEU A 179 1.31 -22.97 -7.89
CA LEU A 179 1.56 -22.48 -6.53
C LEU A 179 0.56 -21.36 -6.24
N SER A 180 -0.39 -21.63 -5.34
CA SER A 180 -1.36 -20.60 -4.93
C SER A 180 -0.66 -19.49 -4.17
N LEU A 181 -0.99 -18.25 -4.52
CA LEU A 181 -0.65 -17.10 -3.69
C LEU A 181 -1.55 -17.07 -2.44
N PRO A 182 -1.11 -16.40 -1.36
CA PRO A 182 -1.97 -16.20 -0.19
C PRO A 182 -3.32 -15.58 -0.56
N ASP A 183 -4.38 -15.94 0.16
CA ASP A 183 -5.72 -15.41 -0.05
C ASP A 183 -5.71 -13.86 -0.04
N GLY A 184 -6.33 -13.26 -1.04
CA GLY A 184 -6.39 -11.81 -1.21
C GLY A 184 -5.13 -11.16 -1.82
N ALA A 185 -4.05 -11.92 -2.05
CA ALA A 185 -2.89 -11.42 -2.78
C ALA A 185 -3.16 -11.43 -4.29
N PHE A 186 -2.99 -10.27 -4.93
CA PHE A 186 -3.12 -10.11 -6.38
C PHE A 186 -4.41 -10.77 -6.96
N PRO A 187 -5.60 -10.39 -6.48
CA PRO A 187 -6.83 -11.12 -6.76
C PRO A 187 -7.15 -11.23 -8.25
N LYS A 188 -6.82 -10.25 -9.07
CA LYS A 188 -7.06 -10.30 -10.52
C LYS A 188 -5.98 -11.07 -11.28
N ILE A 189 -4.74 -11.09 -10.78
CA ILE A 189 -3.67 -11.91 -11.35
C ILE A 189 -3.99 -13.38 -11.12
N CYS A 190 -4.47 -13.76 -9.93
CA CYS A 190 -4.86 -15.14 -9.61
C CYS A 190 -6.04 -15.65 -10.45
N LEU A 191 -6.87 -14.78 -11.02
CA LEU A 191 -7.99 -15.14 -11.89
C LEU A 191 -7.56 -15.41 -13.35
N LEU A 192 -6.32 -15.13 -13.71
CA LEU A 192 -5.78 -15.36 -15.07
C LEU A 192 -5.20 -16.78 -15.24
N TYR A 193 -5.23 -17.62 -14.19
CA TYR A 193 -4.73 -19.00 -14.20
C TYR A 193 -5.81 -20.02 -13.87
#